data_89e259ecf36260821803e158702b8bd2
#
_entry.id   89e259ecf36260821803e158702b8bd2
#
_cell.length_a   1.000
_cell.length_b   1.000
_cell.length_c   1.000
_cell.angle_alpha   90.00
_cell.angle_beta   90.00
_cell.angle_gamma   90.00
#
_symmetry.space_group_name_H-M   'P 1'
#
loop_
_entity.id
_entity.type
_entity.pdbx_description
1 polymer ?
#
loop_
_entity_poly.entity_id
_entity_poly.type
_entity_poly.pdbx_seq_one_letter_code
_entity_poly.pdbx_strand_id
1 'polypeptide(L)'
;FGLGSCEALTTGTPIVVTVTGGLQDQCGFKKEVVFDGAGSSMEYLTAEDYVELGSNHRGEHKEHGEWVHPVFPSNISLQGSPMTPYIFDDRVQYEDAGEALRKWYDMGTEERERCGEVGRQFVKDKNIGMDADEMANGFIKAMNTAFEKWKLREQYTLEAV
;
A
#
# COMPACT_ATOMS: atom_id res chain seq x y z
N PHE A 1 -4.78 -1.88 -5.99
CA PHE A 1 -5.15 -2.04 -4.57
C PHE A 1 -4.78 -3.43 -4.04
N GLY A 2 -5.03 -4.53 -4.67
CA GLY A 2 -4.71 -5.86 -4.18
C GLY A 2 -5.81 -6.44 -3.26
N LEU A 3 -6.99 -6.69 -3.83
CA LEU A 3 -8.12 -7.23 -3.06
C LEU A 3 -7.79 -8.58 -2.39
N GLY A 4 -7.13 -9.49 -3.10
CA GLY A 4 -6.82 -10.83 -2.57
C GLY A 4 -5.94 -10.81 -1.32
N SER A 5 -4.96 -9.91 -1.22
CA SER A 5 -4.14 -9.76 -0.02
C SER A 5 -4.92 -9.12 1.13
N CYS A 6 -5.79 -8.16 0.84
CA CYS A 6 -6.69 -7.56 1.83
C CYS A 6 -7.70 -8.58 2.38
N GLU A 7 -8.26 -9.43 1.52
CA GLU A 7 -9.14 -10.54 1.89
C GLU A 7 -8.40 -11.56 2.78
N ALA A 8 -7.16 -11.91 2.43
CA ALA A 8 -6.32 -12.77 3.26
C ALA A 8 -6.11 -12.19 4.66
N LEU A 9 -5.75 -10.92 4.76
CA LEU A 9 -5.62 -10.24 6.05
C LEU A 9 -6.93 -10.22 6.83
N THR A 10 -8.07 -9.98 6.16
CA THR A 10 -9.40 -9.98 6.81
C THR A 10 -9.72 -11.34 7.44
N THR A 11 -9.21 -12.42 6.87
CA THR A 11 -9.36 -13.78 7.42
C THR A 11 -8.29 -14.16 8.45
N GLY A 12 -7.36 -13.25 8.76
CA GLY A 12 -6.27 -13.51 9.69
C GLY A 12 -5.11 -14.29 9.08
N THR A 13 -4.95 -14.25 7.75
CA THR A 13 -3.84 -14.90 7.05
C THR A 13 -2.75 -13.89 6.77
N PRO A 14 -1.52 -14.10 7.28
CA PRO A 14 -0.39 -13.21 6.96
C PRO A 14 0.02 -13.35 5.49
N ILE A 15 0.65 -12.31 4.96
CA ILE A 15 0.87 -12.16 3.52
C ILE A 15 2.36 -12.02 3.15
N VAL A 16 2.65 -12.35 1.91
CA VAL A 16 3.87 -11.94 1.20
C VAL A 16 3.44 -11.12 0.00
N VAL A 17 3.94 -9.91 -0.13
CA VAL A 17 3.57 -9.02 -1.23
C VAL A 17 4.78 -8.29 -1.79
N THR A 18 4.76 -8.03 -3.07
CA THR A 18 5.72 -7.12 -3.71
C THR A 18 5.39 -5.69 -3.31
N VAL A 19 6.42 -4.93 -2.93
CA VAL A 19 6.27 -3.51 -2.56
C VAL A 19 6.12 -2.68 -3.83
N THR A 20 4.90 -2.65 -4.36
CA THR A 20 4.56 -1.89 -5.57
C THR A 20 3.10 -1.45 -5.52
N GLY A 21 2.80 -0.29 -6.11
CA GLY A 21 1.46 0.26 -6.18
C GLY A 21 0.73 0.20 -4.82
N GLY A 22 -0.55 -0.09 -4.82
CA GLY A 22 -1.36 -0.12 -3.59
C GLY A 22 -1.12 -1.33 -2.67
N LEU A 23 -0.25 -2.29 -3.03
CA LEU A 23 0.15 -3.36 -2.12
C LEU A 23 1.04 -2.85 -0.98
N GLN A 24 1.78 -1.78 -1.22
CA GLN A 24 2.63 -1.17 -0.20
C GLN A 24 1.82 -0.64 1.00
N ASP A 25 0.60 -0.15 0.77
CA ASP A 25 -0.27 0.39 1.81
C ASP A 25 -0.69 -0.71 2.80
N GLN A 26 -0.79 -1.95 2.33
CA GLN A 26 -1.15 -3.12 3.12
C GLN A 26 0.02 -3.66 3.97
N CYS A 27 1.23 -3.19 3.71
CA CYS A 27 2.41 -3.57 4.48
C CYS A 27 2.47 -2.89 5.86
N GLY A 28 1.74 -1.80 6.06
CA GLY A 28 1.81 -1.04 7.30
C GLY A 28 3.24 -0.53 7.57
N PHE A 29 3.86 0.09 6.57
CA PHE A 29 5.18 0.70 6.74
C PHE A 29 5.12 1.82 7.77
N LYS A 30 6.22 2.00 8.49
CA LYS A 30 6.32 2.94 9.61
C LYS A 30 7.44 3.95 9.38
N LYS A 31 7.23 5.15 9.91
CA LYS A 31 8.23 6.20 10.04
C LYS A 31 8.45 6.54 11.51
N GLU A 32 9.63 7.02 11.83
CA GLU A 32 9.93 7.57 13.13
C GLU A 32 9.45 9.01 13.20
N VAL A 33 8.61 9.30 14.18
CA VAL A 33 8.15 10.66 14.50
C VAL A 33 8.82 11.11 15.76
N VAL A 34 9.62 12.16 15.69
CA VAL A 34 10.36 12.72 16.81
C VAL A 34 9.54 13.85 17.44
N PHE A 35 9.34 13.77 18.74
CA PHE A 35 8.64 14.80 19.52
C PHE A 35 9.63 15.72 20.21
N ASP A 36 9.41 17.01 20.14
CA ASP A 36 10.25 18.01 20.82
C ASP A 36 10.34 17.71 22.33
N GLY A 37 11.52 17.21 22.76
CA GLY A 37 11.84 16.95 24.16
C GLY A 37 11.28 15.67 24.79
N ALA A 38 10.57 14.80 24.04
CA ALA A 38 9.85 13.66 24.60
C ALA A 38 10.22 12.28 24.02
N GLY A 39 11.23 12.18 23.14
CA GLY A 39 11.59 10.92 22.48
C GLY A 39 11.00 10.78 21.07
N SER A 40 10.92 9.55 20.57
CA SER A 40 10.33 9.24 19.27
C SER A 40 9.33 8.09 19.36
N SER A 41 8.37 8.05 18.43
CA SER A 41 7.46 6.91 18.22
C SER A 41 7.51 6.44 16.79
N MET A 42 7.16 5.16 16.57
CA MET A 42 6.95 4.61 15.23
C MET A 42 5.48 4.71 14.87
N GLU A 43 5.18 5.43 13.80
CA GLU A 43 3.82 5.61 13.29
C GLU A 43 3.69 5.06 11.88
N TYR A 44 2.50 4.58 11.52
CA TYR A 44 2.23 4.14 10.16
C TYR A 44 2.32 5.31 9.18
N LEU A 45 2.84 5.02 7.97
CA LEU A 45 2.80 5.98 6.89
C LEU A 45 1.35 6.32 6.55
N THR A 46 1.07 7.60 6.39
CA THR A 46 -0.23 8.11 5.96
C THR A 46 -0.31 8.21 4.44
N ALA A 47 -1.50 8.49 3.92
CA ALA A 47 -1.70 8.74 2.50
C ALA A 47 -0.88 9.95 2.01
N GLU A 48 -0.73 10.97 2.85
CA GLU A 48 0.08 12.16 2.57
C GLU A 48 1.57 11.81 2.47
N ASP A 49 2.07 10.94 3.36
CA ASP A 49 3.44 10.45 3.30
C ASP A 49 3.73 9.73 1.98
N TYR A 50 2.80 8.88 1.52
CA TYR A 50 2.94 8.20 0.23
C TYR A 50 2.86 9.15 -0.98
N VAL A 51 2.11 10.25 -0.89
CA VAL A 51 2.10 11.29 -1.93
C VAL A 51 3.46 11.99 -2.02
N GLU A 52 4.08 12.28 -0.88
CA GLU A 52 5.41 12.91 -0.83
C GLU A 52 6.52 11.95 -1.27
N LEU A 53 6.49 10.72 -0.76
CA LEU A 53 7.45 9.66 -1.07
C LEU A 53 7.33 9.17 -2.52
N GLY A 54 6.12 9.22 -3.09
CA GLY A 54 5.78 8.63 -4.38
C GLY A 54 5.59 7.11 -4.32
N SER A 55 6.56 6.37 -3.79
CA SER A 55 6.48 4.93 -3.57
C SER A 55 7.61 4.46 -2.67
N ASN A 56 7.33 3.49 -1.80
CA ASN A 56 8.35 2.84 -0.96
C ASN A 56 9.06 1.65 -1.66
N HIS A 57 8.93 1.49 -2.96
CA HIS A 57 9.52 0.36 -3.69
C HIS A 57 11.06 0.29 -3.60
N ARG A 58 11.72 1.39 -3.25
CA ARG A 58 13.18 1.43 -3.01
C ARG A 58 13.58 1.07 -1.58
N GLY A 59 12.61 0.87 -0.68
CA GLY A 59 12.86 0.48 0.71
C GLY A 59 13.41 1.61 1.57
N GLU A 60 12.93 2.83 1.39
CA GLU A 60 13.27 3.98 2.23
C GLU A 60 12.76 3.76 3.64
N HIS A 61 11.54 3.21 3.79
CA HIS A 61 10.99 2.74 5.06
C HIS A 61 11.00 1.22 5.08
N LYS A 62 11.69 0.62 6.06
CA LYS A 62 11.86 -0.84 6.18
C LYS A 62 11.04 -1.45 7.30
N GLU A 63 10.72 -0.66 8.33
CA GLU A 63 9.85 -1.11 9.41
C GLU A 63 8.42 -1.27 8.88
N HIS A 64 7.82 -2.42 9.12
CA HIS A 64 6.52 -2.79 8.58
C HIS A 64 5.68 -3.55 9.60
N GLY A 65 4.44 -3.88 9.25
CA GLY A 65 3.57 -4.68 10.09
C GLY A 65 4.05 -6.12 10.25
N GLU A 66 3.72 -6.73 11.38
CA GLU A 66 4.14 -8.10 11.70
C GLU A 66 3.43 -9.17 10.84
N TRP A 67 2.36 -8.81 10.16
CA TRP A 67 1.54 -9.69 9.31
C TRP A 67 2.04 -9.83 7.87
N VAL A 68 3.14 -9.19 7.52
CA VAL A 68 3.63 -9.15 6.14
C VAL A 68 5.14 -9.37 6.08
N HIS A 69 5.57 -10.12 5.07
CA HIS A 69 6.94 -10.07 4.59
C HIS A 69 6.94 -9.35 3.25
N PRO A 70 7.34 -8.05 3.22
CA PRO A 70 7.42 -7.27 2.00
C PRO A 70 8.63 -7.73 1.18
N VAL A 71 8.43 -7.89 -0.13
CA VAL A 71 9.49 -8.19 -1.10
C VAL A 71 9.70 -6.97 -1.97
N PHE A 72 10.86 -6.35 -1.82
CA PHE A 72 11.19 -5.12 -2.54
C PHE A 72 11.60 -5.44 -3.99
N PRO A 73 11.15 -4.65 -4.97
CA PRO A 73 11.61 -4.78 -6.34
C PRO A 73 13.13 -4.57 -6.45
N SER A 74 13.79 -5.44 -7.17
CA SER A 74 15.23 -5.36 -7.46
C SER A 74 15.52 -4.83 -8.86
N ASN A 75 14.52 -4.83 -9.73
CA ASN A 75 14.63 -4.43 -11.12
C ASN A 75 13.26 -3.97 -11.66
N ILE A 76 13.28 -3.27 -12.79
CA ILE A 76 12.11 -3.01 -13.63
C ILE A 76 12.31 -3.63 -15.00
N SER A 77 11.23 -4.20 -15.55
CA SER A 77 11.23 -4.69 -16.92
C SER A 77 10.24 -3.91 -17.77
N LEU A 78 10.65 -3.64 -19.00
CA LEU A 78 9.75 -3.10 -19.99
C LEU A 78 8.76 -4.20 -20.41
N GLN A 79 7.51 -3.96 -20.14
CA GLN A 79 6.38 -4.74 -20.63
C GLN A 79 5.61 -3.89 -21.63
N GLY A 80 5.12 -4.48 -22.67
CA GLY A 80 4.34 -3.69 -23.60
C GLY A 80 3.70 -4.54 -24.68
N SER A 81 2.71 -3.94 -25.29
CA SER A 81 2.10 -4.41 -26.52
C SER A 81 2.10 -3.27 -27.53
N PRO A 82 1.82 -3.50 -28.81
CA PRO A 82 1.68 -2.41 -29.78
C PRO A 82 0.69 -1.32 -29.36
N MET A 83 -0.29 -1.68 -28.53
CA MET A 83 -1.32 -0.75 -28.04
C MET A 83 -0.85 0.07 -26.82
N THR A 84 0.10 -0.48 -26.03
CA THR A 84 0.64 0.12 -24.81
C THR A 84 2.15 -0.14 -24.72
N PRO A 85 2.97 0.58 -25.52
CA PRO A 85 4.34 0.15 -25.82
C PRO A 85 5.37 0.39 -24.70
N TYR A 86 5.07 1.21 -23.72
CA TYR A 86 6.05 1.63 -22.71
C TYR A 86 5.54 1.44 -21.26
N ILE A 87 5.08 0.24 -20.94
CA ILE A 87 4.71 -0.13 -19.58
C ILE A 87 5.96 -0.71 -18.88
N PHE A 88 6.29 -0.18 -17.71
CA PHE A 88 7.36 -0.70 -16.85
C PHE A 88 6.74 -1.38 -15.64
N ASP A 89 7.15 -2.65 -15.44
CA ASP A 89 6.72 -3.44 -14.28
C ASP A 89 7.88 -3.65 -13.31
N ASP A 90 7.60 -3.49 -12.03
CA ASP A 90 8.50 -3.88 -10.97
C ASP A 90 8.72 -5.39 -10.94
N ARG A 91 9.98 -5.82 -10.78
CA ARG A 91 10.38 -7.22 -10.71
C ARG A 91 11.11 -7.52 -9.41
N VAL A 92 10.73 -8.60 -8.78
CA VAL A 92 11.40 -9.15 -7.60
C VAL A 92 12.26 -10.35 -7.99
N GLN A 93 13.27 -10.65 -7.18
CA GLN A 93 14.03 -11.90 -7.32
C GLN A 93 13.20 -13.05 -6.73
N TYR A 94 13.27 -14.21 -7.37
CA TYR A 94 12.53 -15.39 -6.91
C TYR A 94 13.04 -15.88 -5.56
N GLU A 95 14.31 -15.71 -5.31
CA GLU A 95 14.97 -16.05 -4.06
C GLU A 95 14.41 -15.24 -2.90
N ASP A 96 14.19 -13.92 -3.07
CA ASP A 96 13.63 -13.03 -2.04
C ASP A 96 12.18 -13.43 -1.71
N ALA A 97 11.39 -13.77 -2.73
CA ALA A 97 10.03 -14.26 -2.54
C ALA A 97 10.02 -15.64 -1.84
N GLY A 98 10.94 -16.54 -2.22
CA GLY A 98 11.11 -17.84 -1.60
C GLY A 98 11.55 -17.72 -0.13
N GLU A 99 12.45 -16.79 0.18
CA GLU A 99 12.89 -16.52 1.54
C GLU A 99 11.75 -15.97 2.41
N ALA A 100 10.94 -15.06 1.89
CA ALA A 100 9.78 -14.52 2.59
C ALA A 100 8.77 -15.62 2.95
N LEU A 101 8.48 -16.54 2.03
CA LEU A 101 7.63 -17.71 2.29
C LEU A 101 8.25 -18.65 3.33
N ARG A 102 9.56 -18.86 3.26
CA ARG A 102 10.28 -19.70 4.21
C ARG A 102 10.24 -19.12 5.63
N LYS A 103 10.36 -17.80 5.78
CA LYS A 103 10.23 -17.13 7.08
C LYS A 103 8.88 -17.45 7.73
N TRP A 104 7.78 -17.40 6.96
CA TRP A 104 6.46 -17.80 7.46
C TRP A 104 6.39 -19.27 7.83
N TYR A 105 7.02 -20.15 7.06
CA TYR A 105 7.04 -21.58 7.36
C TYR A 105 7.82 -21.88 8.63
N ASP A 106 9.02 -21.32 8.78
CA ASP A 106 9.93 -21.58 9.91
C ASP A 106 9.41 -20.96 11.23
N MET A 107 8.57 -19.93 11.15
CA MET A 107 7.98 -19.25 12.31
C MET A 107 7.04 -20.16 13.14
N GLY A 108 6.45 -21.17 12.54
CA GLY A 108 5.49 -22.05 13.19
C GLY A 108 4.05 -21.51 13.16
N THR A 109 3.10 -22.37 13.49
CA THR A 109 1.67 -22.08 13.30
C THR A 109 1.15 -21.03 14.27
N GLU A 110 1.49 -21.16 15.55
CA GLU A 110 1.02 -20.26 16.61
C GLU A 110 1.40 -18.80 16.35
N GLU A 111 2.65 -18.57 15.99
CA GLU A 111 3.14 -17.21 15.73
C GLU A 111 2.57 -16.65 14.42
N ARG A 112 2.40 -17.49 13.38
CA ARG A 112 1.69 -17.07 12.16
C ARG A 112 0.25 -16.64 12.42
N GLU A 113 -0.47 -17.39 13.26
CA GLU A 113 -1.84 -17.04 13.64
C GLU A 113 -1.88 -15.74 14.42
N ARG A 114 -0.94 -15.52 15.33
CA ARG A 114 -0.79 -14.24 16.05
C ARG A 114 -0.56 -13.07 15.08
N CYS A 115 0.41 -13.21 14.19
CA CYS A 115 0.70 -12.20 13.18
C CYS A 115 -0.48 -11.94 12.25
N GLY A 116 -1.18 -13.00 11.86
CA GLY A 116 -2.40 -12.89 11.04
C GLY A 116 -3.51 -12.10 11.73
N GLU A 117 -3.72 -12.33 13.05
CA GLU A 117 -4.73 -11.58 13.81
C GLU A 117 -4.34 -10.09 13.93
N VAL A 118 -3.06 -9.76 14.10
CA VAL A 118 -2.59 -8.37 14.06
C VAL A 118 -2.89 -7.73 12.70
N GLY A 119 -2.65 -8.45 11.60
CA GLY A 119 -2.99 -7.99 10.26
C GLY A 119 -4.49 -7.79 10.04
N ARG A 120 -5.31 -8.68 10.59
CA ARG A 120 -6.75 -8.55 10.57
C ARG A 120 -7.25 -7.31 11.31
N GLN A 121 -6.65 -7.00 12.46
CA GLN A 121 -6.96 -5.77 13.20
C GLN A 121 -6.55 -4.53 12.42
N PHE A 122 -5.39 -4.54 11.79
CA PHE A 122 -4.91 -3.45 10.93
C PHE A 122 -5.89 -3.13 9.81
N VAL A 123 -6.34 -4.13 9.03
CA VAL A 123 -7.27 -3.89 7.89
C VAL A 123 -8.62 -3.36 8.36
N LYS A 124 -9.05 -3.72 9.57
CA LYS A 124 -10.32 -3.31 10.18
C LYS A 124 -10.24 -1.99 10.93
N ASP A 125 -9.04 -1.44 11.09
CA ASP A 125 -8.88 -0.14 11.73
C ASP A 125 -9.45 0.96 10.83
N LYS A 126 -10.43 1.68 11.33
CA LYS A 126 -11.08 2.79 10.62
C LYS A 126 -10.13 3.90 10.21
N ASN A 127 -9.03 4.08 10.95
CA ASN A 127 -8.02 5.09 10.62
C ASN A 127 -7.16 4.65 9.41
N ILE A 128 -7.10 3.35 9.14
CA ILE A 128 -6.40 2.80 7.96
C ILE A 128 -7.31 2.85 6.72
N GLY A 129 -8.62 2.67 6.91
CA GLY A 129 -9.61 2.87 5.85
C GLY A 129 -9.62 1.78 4.77
N MET A 130 -9.23 0.54 5.11
CA MET A 130 -9.17 -0.58 4.14
C MET A 130 -10.44 -1.43 4.11
N ASP A 131 -11.39 -1.20 4.99
CA ASP A 131 -12.66 -1.91 4.98
C ASP A 131 -13.67 -1.28 3.97
N ALA A 132 -14.70 -2.05 3.65
CA ALA A 132 -15.68 -1.64 2.65
C ALA A 132 -16.53 -0.42 3.10
N ASP A 133 -16.79 -0.30 4.39
CA ASP A 133 -17.59 0.81 4.94
C ASP A 133 -16.78 2.11 4.86
N GLU A 134 -15.52 2.11 5.23
CA GLU A 134 -14.65 3.29 5.13
C GLU A 134 -14.37 3.65 3.67
N MET A 135 -14.23 2.68 2.78
CA MET A 135 -14.15 2.93 1.34
C MET A 135 -15.41 3.63 0.83
N ALA A 136 -16.59 3.15 1.21
CA ALA A 136 -17.87 3.76 0.83
C ALA A 136 -18.01 5.19 1.37
N ASN A 137 -17.67 5.42 2.64
CA ASN A 137 -17.67 6.73 3.27
C ASN A 137 -16.70 7.70 2.56
N GLY A 138 -15.49 7.24 2.26
CA GLY A 138 -14.50 7.99 1.51
C GLY A 138 -15.00 8.38 0.12
N PHE A 139 -15.67 7.46 -0.57
CA PHE A 139 -16.24 7.70 -1.90
C PHE A 139 -17.36 8.76 -1.85
N ILE A 140 -18.27 8.65 -0.90
CA ILE A 140 -19.36 9.64 -0.70
C ILE A 140 -18.77 11.02 -0.41
N LYS A 141 -17.78 11.09 0.49
CA LYS A 141 -17.09 12.35 0.81
C LYS A 141 -16.40 12.97 -0.40
N ALA A 142 -15.72 12.15 -1.19
CA ALA A 142 -15.05 12.60 -2.40
C ALA A 142 -16.04 13.11 -3.46
N MET A 143 -17.15 12.41 -3.64
CA MET A 143 -18.23 12.84 -4.55
C MET A 143 -18.82 14.19 -4.11
N ASN A 144 -19.18 14.35 -2.84
CA ASN A 144 -19.71 15.61 -2.32
C ASN A 144 -18.70 16.76 -2.52
N THR A 145 -17.44 16.52 -2.22
CA THR A 145 -16.36 17.50 -2.47
C THR A 145 -16.24 17.85 -3.95
N ALA A 146 -16.37 16.87 -4.82
CA ALA A 146 -16.32 17.10 -6.27
C ALA A 146 -17.49 17.97 -6.73
N PHE A 147 -18.72 17.71 -6.27
CA PHE A 147 -19.88 18.52 -6.60
C PHE A 147 -19.78 19.94 -6.07
N GLU A 148 -19.26 20.14 -4.87
CA GLU A 148 -19.08 21.46 -4.26
C GLU A 148 -17.99 22.28 -4.97
N LYS A 149 -16.91 21.65 -5.37
CA LYS A 149 -15.72 22.32 -5.94
C LYS A 149 -15.70 22.33 -7.46
N TRP A 150 -16.57 21.55 -8.11
CA TRP A 150 -16.58 21.47 -9.56
C TRP A 150 -16.95 22.82 -10.18
N LYS A 151 -16.14 23.25 -11.13
CA LYS A 151 -16.40 24.41 -11.98
C LYS A 151 -16.30 24.00 -13.42
N LEU A 152 -17.22 24.52 -14.24
CA LEU A 152 -17.13 24.32 -15.69
C LEU A 152 -15.77 24.85 -16.18
N ARG A 153 -15.03 24.04 -16.95
CA ARG A 153 -13.82 24.53 -17.61
C ARG A 153 -14.22 25.58 -18.62
N GLU A 154 -13.42 26.67 -18.70
CA GLU A 154 -13.53 27.63 -19.79
C GLU A 154 -13.38 26.90 -21.12
N GLN A 155 -14.34 27.12 -22.02
CA GLN A 155 -14.23 26.56 -23.36
C GLN A 155 -13.30 27.44 -24.16
N TYR A 156 -12.26 26.83 -24.71
CA TYR A 156 -11.39 27.52 -25.67
C TYR A 156 -12.12 27.69 -26.99
N THR A 157 -12.26 28.90 -27.48
CA THR A 157 -12.69 29.20 -28.86
C THR A 157 -11.46 29.27 -29.75
N LEU A 158 -11.42 28.46 -30.81
CA LEU A 158 -10.45 28.59 -31.88
C LEU A 158 -10.91 29.72 -32.79
N GLU A 159 -10.21 30.85 -32.77
CA GLU A 159 -10.37 31.91 -33.79
C GLU A 159 -9.39 31.62 -34.91
N ALA A 160 -9.90 31.51 -36.14
CA ALA A 160 -9.07 31.47 -37.33
C ALA A 160 -8.52 32.88 -37.57
N VAL A 161 -7.20 33.02 -37.63
CA VAL A 161 -6.48 34.25 -38.00
C VAL A 161 -6.31 34.28 -39.49
#